data_f9fd122855a8a2b6a0aa2065865d61c6
#
_entry.id   f9fd122855a8a2b6a0aa2065865d61c6
#
_cell.length_a   1.000
_cell.length_b   1.000
_cell.length_c   1.000
_cell.angle_alpha   90.00
_cell.angle_beta   90.00
_cell.angle_gamma   90.00
#
_symmetry.space_group_name_H-M   'P 1'
#
loop_
_entity.id
_entity.type
_entity.pdbx_description
1 polymer ?
#
loop_
_entity_poly.entity_id
_entity_poly.type
_entity_poly.pdbx_seq_one_letter_code
_entity_poly.pdbx_strand_id
1 'polypeptide(L)'
;MNKILQGDCLDVMKELDDNSVDLIITSPPYEDIHGAGYSAQRKDILFLKLYSEFLEQVFLEYERVLKPNGQIFFNIKSKTFNKMLSTPHWIEFTEGFKKLNFKSFIIWKYAGSFDSTKSRFHLDYEIVYHLSKGNDIYLNDDCGIDDPLSSVWYVPHNITKKEGRIHPTQMPEKLVERILKVASKKGDVVLDNFMGSGTTGVVSKRFGLDFVGIELNEDYYKMAKKRIDDTITWDKFS
;
A
#
# COMPACT_ATOMS: atom_id res chain seq x y z
N MET A 1 2.11 -4.52 19.00
CA MET A 1 0.83 -5.28 19.18
C MET A 1 0.15 -5.42 17.83
N ASN A 2 -0.09 -6.64 17.33
CA ASN A 2 -0.72 -6.82 16.03
C ASN A 2 -2.25 -6.77 16.16
N LYS A 3 -2.89 -5.79 15.52
CA LYS A 3 -4.35 -5.68 15.42
C LYS A 3 -4.75 -5.99 13.99
N ILE A 4 -5.63 -6.95 13.79
CA ILE A 4 -6.19 -7.31 12.49
C ILE A 4 -7.69 -7.20 12.61
N LEU A 5 -8.28 -6.24 11.88
CA LEU A 5 -9.65 -5.79 12.04
C LEU A 5 -10.44 -6.07 10.75
N GLN A 6 -11.66 -6.56 10.90
CA GLN A 6 -12.58 -6.74 9.77
C GLN A 6 -13.56 -5.56 9.73
N GLY A 7 -13.70 -4.93 8.58
CA GLY A 7 -14.65 -3.85 8.38
C GLY A 7 -14.29 -2.90 7.26
N ASP A 8 -15.15 -1.90 7.04
CA ASP A 8 -14.85 -0.80 6.14
C ASP A 8 -13.69 0.03 6.70
N CYS A 9 -12.72 0.35 5.84
CA CYS A 9 -11.49 1.02 6.27
C CYS A 9 -11.76 2.41 6.87
N LEU A 10 -12.73 3.15 6.35
CA LEU A 10 -13.08 4.48 6.87
C LEU A 10 -13.72 4.40 8.26
N ASP A 11 -14.59 3.40 8.49
CA ASP A 11 -15.21 3.23 9.77
C ASP A 11 -14.21 2.75 10.82
N VAL A 12 -13.39 1.75 10.48
CA VAL A 12 -12.39 1.20 11.39
C VAL A 12 -11.26 2.20 11.68
N MET A 13 -10.81 2.98 10.70
CA MET A 13 -9.78 4.00 10.94
C MET A 13 -10.23 5.06 11.94
N LYS A 14 -11.51 5.43 11.99
CA LYS A 14 -12.05 6.36 13.00
C LYS A 14 -11.85 5.90 14.44
N GLU A 15 -11.67 4.58 14.66
CA GLU A 15 -11.42 4.00 15.98
C GLU A 15 -9.92 4.06 16.38
N LEU A 16 -9.03 4.44 15.44
CA LEU A 16 -7.62 4.62 15.72
C LEU A 16 -7.36 6.01 16.29
N ASP A 17 -6.46 6.07 17.26
CA ASP A 17 -6.04 7.34 17.87
C ASP A 17 -5.33 8.25 16.86
N ASP A 18 -5.48 9.54 17.01
CA ASP A 18 -4.71 10.54 16.29
C ASP A 18 -3.21 10.35 16.56
N ASN A 19 -2.38 10.53 15.55
CA ASN A 19 -0.91 10.44 15.66
C ASN A 19 -0.43 9.10 16.27
N SER A 20 -1.06 8.00 15.92
CA SER A 20 -0.74 6.66 16.44
C SER A 20 0.08 5.78 15.48
N VAL A 21 0.16 6.13 14.20
CA VAL A 21 0.78 5.34 13.12
C VAL A 21 2.06 6.00 12.65
N ASP A 22 3.15 5.22 12.50
CA ASP A 22 4.43 5.68 11.96
C ASP A 22 4.48 5.53 10.44
N LEU A 23 3.97 4.41 9.91
CA LEU A 23 4.03 4.07 8.50
C LEU A 23 2.69 3.56 7.99
N ILE A 24 2.28 4.03 6.82
CA ILE A 24 1.19 3.44 6.05
C ILE A 24 1.79 2.81 4.79
N ILE A 25 1.58 1.51 4.60
CA ILE A 25 2.02 0.77 3.42
C ILE A 25 0.83 0.03 2.88
N THR A 26 0.29 0.48 1.75
CA THR A 26 -1.00 -0.03 1.26
C THR A 26 -1.18 0.10 -0.23
N SER A 27 -2.14 -0.66 -0.76
CA SER A 27 -2.57 -0.60 -2.16
C SER A 27 -4.11 -0.64 -2.20
N PRO A 28 -4.77 0.44 -2.64
CA PRO A 28 -6.23 0.53 -2.60
C PRO A 28 -6.87 -0.44 -3.59
N PRO A 29 -8.14 -0.81 -3.38
CA PRO A 29 -8.89 -1.59 -4.35
C PRO A 29 -9.06 -0.79 -5.64
N TYR A 30 -8.68 -1.39 -6.78
CA TYR A 30 -8.73 -0.70 -8.07
C TYR A 30 -10.11 -0.72 -8.73
N GLU A 31 -11.03 -1.57 -8.29
CA GLU A 31 -12.27 -1.89 -9.03
C GLU A 31 -13.53 -2.04 -8.18
N ASP A 32 -13.40 -2.18 -6.86
CA ASP A 32 -14.55 -2.42 -5.98
C ASP A 32 -14.41 -1.64 -4.67
N ILE A 33 -15.13 -0.50 -4.59
CA ILE A 33 -15.02 0.42 -3.45
C ILE A 33 -15.73 -0.12 -2.20
N HIS A 34 -16.71 -1.03 -2.36
CA HIS A 34 -17.58 -1.46 -1.25
C HIS A 34 -17.82 -2.98 -1.19
N GLY A 35 -17.03 -3.82 -1.87
CA GLY A 35 -17.29 -5.28 -1.94
C GLY A 35 -18.63 -5.62 -2.60
N ALA A 36 -19.28 -4.66 -3.21
CA ALA A 36 -20.64 -4.75 -3.76
C ALA A 36 -20.67 -5.14 -5.23
N GLY A 37 -19.62 -5.78 -5.76
CA GLY A 37 -19.62 -6.26 -7.13
C GLY A 37 -19.81 -5.17 -8.18
N TYR A 38 -19.30 -3.97 -7.93
CA TYR A 38 -19.17 -2.94 -8.95
C TYR A 38 -18.17 -3.43 -9.99
N SER A 39 -18.69 -4.33 -10.83
CA SER A 39 -17.91 -5.00 -11.86
C SER A 39 -17.17 -3.98 -12.71
N ALA A 40 -16.02 -4.39 -13.23
CA ALA A 40 -15.14 -3.69 -14.18
C ALA A 40 -15.86 -3.05 -15.40
N GLN A 41 -17.18 -3.08 -15.47
CA GLN A 41 -18.00 -2.57 -16.55
C GLN A 41 -18.44 -1.10 -16.39
N ARG A 42 -18.40 -0.52 -15.18
CA ARG A 42 -18.64 0.92 -14.99
C ARG A 42 -17.33 1.71 -15.04
N LYS A 43 -16.93 2.00 -16.27
CA LYS A 43 -15.74 2.81 -16.60
C LYS A 43 -16.15 4.24 -16.96
N ASP A 44 -17.12 4.79 -16.25
CA ASP A 44 -17.65 6.11 -16.53
C ASP A 44 -17.09 7.19 -15.56
N ILE A 45 -17.33 8.45 -15.90
CA ILE A 45 -16.89 9.62 -15.14
C ILE A 45 -17.45 9.57 -13.69
N LEU A 46 -18.64 9.02 -13.50
CA LEU A 46 -19.25 8.88 -12.17
C LEU A 46 -18.46 7.94 -11.26
N PHE A 47 -17.97 6.82 -11.80
CA PHE A 47 -17.09 5.91 -11.04
C PHE A 47 -15.81 6.60 -10.58
N LEU A 48 -15.15 7.34 -11.48
CA LEU A 48 -13.93 8.08 -11.14
C LEU A 48 -14.19 9.13 -10.07
N LYS A 49 -15.33 9.82 -10.13
CA LYS A 49 -15.73 10.79 -9.12
C LYS A 49 -15.95 10.14 -7.74
N LEU A 50 -16.74 9.08 -7.67
CA LEU A 50 -17.00 8.36 -6.41
C LEU A 50 -15.73 7.77 -5.81
N TYR A 51 -14.85 7.24 -6.65
CA TYR A 51 -13.57 6.70 -6.20
C TYR A 51 -12.63 7.80 -5.70
N SER A 52 -12.63 8.96 -6.36
CA SER A 52 -11.87 10.14 -5.90
C SER A 52 -12.38 10.64 -4.54
N GLU A 53 -13.71 10.76 -4.37
CA GLU A 53 -14.33 11.16 -3.11
C GLU A 53 -14.01 10.16 -1.97
N PHE A 54 -14.04 8.86 -2.27
CA PHE A 54 -13.64 7.82 -1.32
C PHE A 54 -12.16 7.97 -0.90
N LEU A 55 -11.24 8.08 -1.86
CA LEU A 55 -9.82 8.22 -1.54
C LEU A 55 -9.51 9.56 -0.84
N GLU A 56 -10.26 10.61 -1.13
CA GLU A 56 -10.16 11.87 -0.38
C GLU A 56 -10.38 11.63 1.12
N GLN A 57 -11.46 10.91 1.49
CA GLN A 57 -11.73 10.58 2.90
C GLN A 57 -10.63 9.69 3.50
N VAL A 58 -10.11 8.74 2.72
CA VAL A 58 -8.98 7.90 3.15
C VAL A 58 -7.74 8.74 3.44
N PHE A 59 -7.38 9.69 2.59
CA PHE A 59 -6.21 10.57 2.82
C PHE A 59 -6.41 11.52 4.00
N LEU A 60 -7.64 11.97 4.26
CA LEU A 60 -7.96 12.75 5.46
C LEU A 60 -7.73 11.93 6.74
N GLU A 61 -8.14 10.67 6.74
CA GLU A 61 -7.86 9.76 7.85
C GLU A 61 -6.35 9.45 7.98
N TYR A 62 -5.62 9.31 6.87
CA TYR A 62 -4.17 9.14 6.91
C TYR A 62 -3.49 10.34 7.58
N GLU A 63 -3.87 11.56 7.22
CA GLU A 63 -3.34 12.77 7.86
C GLU A 63 -3.62 12.77 9.37
N ARG A 64 -4.81 12.34 9.80
CA ARG A 64 -5.20 12.27 11.21
C ARG A 64 -4.39 11.24 11.99
N VAL A 65 -4.33 9.99 11.51
CA VAL A 65 -3.72 8.87 12.24
C VAL A 65 -2.20 8.87 12.22
N LEU A 66 -1.58 9.47 11.19
CA LEU A 66 -0.12 9.54 11.10
C LEU A 66 0.47 10.41 12.21
N LYS A 67 1.56 9.94 12.81
CA LYS A 67 2.43 10.76 13.66
C LYS A 67 3.03 11.94 12.88
N PRO A 68 3.53 12.99 13.55
CA PRO A 68 4.01 14.21 12.87
C PRO A 68 5.04 14.00 11.76
N ASN A 69 5.88 12.96 11.86
CA ASN A 69 6.86 12.59 10.84
C ASN A 69 6.57 11.23 10.20
N GLY A 70 5.33 10.78 10.31
CA GLY A 70 4.86 9.52 9.71
C GLY A 70 4.85 9.58 8.19
N GLN A 71 5.01 8.42 7.56
CA GLN A 71 5.20 8.28 6.12
C GLN A 71 4.14 7.36 5.49
N ILE A 72 3.85 7.59 4.23
CA ILE A 72 2.92 6.77 3.43
C ILE A 72 3.64 6.26 2.20
N PHE A 73 3.50 4.97 1.95
CA PHE A 73 3.86 4.29 0.71
C PHE A 73 2.58 3.74 0.08
N PHE A 74 2.01 4.52 -0.83
CA PHE A 74 0.72 4.24 -1.45
C PHE A 74 0.93 3.70 -2.85
N ASN A 75 0.77 2.38 -3.03
CA ASN A 75 0.94 1.74 -4.32
C ASN A 75 -0.34 1.81 -5.13
N ILE A 76 -0.26 2.35 -6.34
CA ILE A 76 -1.39 2.42 -7.24
C ILE A 76 -0.97 2.17 -8.69
N LYS A 77 -1.74 1.33 -9.37
CA LYS A 77 -1.50 0.96 -10.76
C LYS A 77 -2.27 1.85 -11.71
N SER A 78 -1.62 2.28 -12.79
CA SER A 78 -2.31 2.88 -13.92
C SER A 78 -3.23 1.87 -14.60
N LYS A 79 -4.42 2.31 -15.02
CA LYS A 79 -5.39 1.50 -15.75
C LYS A 79 -5.45 1.87 -17.21
N THR A 80 -5.88 0.93 -18.04
CA THR A 80 -6.15 1.19 -19.46
C THR A 80 -7.65 1.31 -19.68
N PHE A 81 -8.08 2.44 -20.23
CA PHE A 81 -9.45 2.70 -20.62
C PHE A 81 -9.50 3.05 -22.11
N ASN A 82 -10.34 2.36 -22.91
CA ASN A 82 -10.45 2.59 -24.35
C ASN A 82 -9.08 2.68 -25.06
N LYS A 83 -8.16 1.76 -24.76
CA LYS A 83 -6.78 1.72 -25.25
C LYS A 83 -5.90 2.91 -24.80
N MET A 84 -6.45 3.84 -24.02
CA MET A 84 -5.72 4.95 -23.42
C MET A 84 -5.30 4.59 -22.00
N LEU A 85 -4.13 5.06 -21.59
CA LEU A 85 -3.66 4.92 -20.24
C LEU A 85 -4.32 5.98 -19.36
N SER A 86 -5.04 5.54 -18.33
CA SER A 86 -5.47 6.42 -17.25
C SER A 86 -4.45 6.34 -16.13
N THR A 87 -3.79 7.44 -15.87
CA THR A 87 -2.86 7.57 -14.74
C THR A 87 -3.60 8.00 -13.49
N PRO A 88 -3.16 7.62 -12.29
CA PRO A 88 -3.81 8.01 -11.04
C PRO A 88 -3.53 9.46 -10.61
N HIS A 89 -2.99 10.31 -11.48
CA HIS A 89 -2.64 11.69 -11.14
C HIS A 89 -3.80 12.55 -10.60
N TRP A 90 -5.05 12.18 -10.90
CA TRP A 90 -6.21 12.85 -10.33
C TRP A 90 -6.27 12.80 -8.79
N ILE A 91 -5.58 11.83 -8.17
CA ILE A 91 -5.48 11.71 -6.71
C ILE A 91 -4.77 12.93 -6.09
N GLU A 92 -3.84 13.54 -6.83
CA GLU A 92 -3.05 14.71 -6.41
C GLU A 92 -3.92 15.98 -6.27
N PHE A 93 -5.13 15.96 -6.81
CA PHE A 93 -6.08 17.06 -6.71
C PHE A 93 -7.03 16.94 -5.51
N THR A 94 -7.00 15.84 -4.78
CA THR A 94 -7.82 15.68 -3.57
C THR A 94 -7.28 16.53 -2.42
N GLU A 95 -8.17 17.10 -1.61
CA GLU A 95 -7.76 17.96 -0.48
C GLU A 95 -7.02 17.16 0.59
N GLY A 96 -7.39 15.90 0.81
CA GLY A 96 -6.69 15.01 1.74
C GLY A 96 -5.23 14.77 1.32
N PHE A 97 -4.97 14.55 0.03
CA PHE A 97 -3.61 14.41 -0.50
C PHE A 97 -2.80 15.70 -0.33
N LYS A 98 -3.40 16.86 -0.59
CA LYS A 98 -2.73 18.18 -0.46
C LYS A 98 -2.32 18.54 0.97
N LYS A 99 -2.93 17.92 2.00
CA LYS A 99 -2.52 18.08 3.39
C LYS A 99 -1.22 17.37 3.74
N LEU A 100 -0.78 16.48 2.86
CA LEU A 100 0.43 15.69 3.03
C LEU A 100 1.57 16.24 2.17
N ASN A 101 2.80 16.06 2.63
CA ASN A 101 3.99 16.43 1.86
C ASN A 101 4.32 15.34 0.86
N PHE A 102 4.20 15.64 -0.41
CA PHE A 102 4.67 14.76 -1.47
C PHE A 102 6.21 14.73 -1.48
N LYS A 103 6.81 13.56 -1.32
CA LYS A 103 8.26 13.37 -1.29
C LYS A 103 8.80 12.91 -2.63
N SER A 104 8.24 11.85 -3.20
CA SER A 104 8.69 11.30 -4.48
C SER A 104 7.71 10.31 -5.10
N PHE A 105 7.87 10.08 -6.39
CA PHE A 105 7.38 8.87 -7.05
C PHE A 105 8.45 7.79 -6.96
N ILE A 106 8.05 6.60 -6.54
CA ILE A 106 8.87 5.42 -6.61
C ILE A 106 8.32 4.56 -7.74
N ILE A 107 9.16 4.22 -8.69
CA ILE A 107 8.81 3.36 -9.82
C ILE A 107 9.15 1.92 -9.42
N TRP A 108 8.13 1.15 -9.10
CA TRP A 108 8.30 -0.28 -8.91
C TRP A 108 8.27 -0.99 -10.26
N LYS A 109 9.46 -1.29 -10.80
CA LYS A 109 9.64 -2.01 -12.05
C LYS A 109 9.72 -3.52 -11.79
N TYR A 110 9.02 -4.29 -12.65
CA TYR A 110 9.06 -5.74 -12.63
C TYR A 110 9.40 -6.29 -14.03
N ALA A 111 9.92 -7.53 -14.09
CA ALA A 111 10.26 -8.17 -15.34
C ALA A 111 9.00 -8.68 -16.06
N GLY A 112 8.91 -8.36 -17.33
CA GLY A 112 7.80 -8.78 -18.20
C GLY A 112 6.57 -7.90 -18.06
N SER A 113 5.83 -7.77 -19.14
CA SER A 113 4.52 -7.12 -19.16
C SER A 113 3.50 -8.15 -19.65
N PHE A 114 2.36 -8.26 -18.96
CA PHE A 114 1.20 -9.01 -19.45
C PHE A 114 0.41 -8.22 -20.51
N ASP A 115 0.88 -7.03 -20.86
CA ASP A 115 0.24 -6.15 -21.81
C ASP A 115 0.67 -6.55 -23.24
N SER A 116 -0.27 -7.03 -24.01
CA SER A 116 -0.04 -7.45 -25.42
C SER A 116 -0.35 -6.35 -26.45
N THR A 117 -0.64 -5.12 -26.00
CA THR A 117 -0.96 -4.02 -26.92
C THR A 117 0.24 -3.63 -27.78
N LYS A 118 -0.02 -3.25 -29.03
CA LYS A 118 0.98 -2.68 -29.95
C LYS A 118 0.75 -1.17 -30.17
N SER A 119 -0.20 -0.58 -29.46
CA SER A 119 -0.61 0.82 -29.65
C SER A 119 0.08 1.81 -28.71
N ARG A 120 0.84 1.33 -27.72
CA ARG A 120 1.61 2.11 -26.75
C ARG A 120 2.74 1.28 -26.14
N PHE A 121 3.61 1.92 -25.38
CA PHE A 121 4.59 1.21 -24.55
C PHE A 121 3.89 0.37 -23.50
N HIS A 122 4.46 -0.79 -23.18
CA HIS A 122 3.90 -1.70 -22.20
C HIS A 122 4.07 -1.16 -20.77
N LEU A 123 3.08 -1.42 -19.93
CA LEU A 123 3.17 -1.14 -18.50
C LEU A 123 3.89 -2.30 -17.81
N ASP A 124 5.15 -2.11 -17.49
CA ASP A 124 6.01 -3.04 -16.76
C ASP A 124 6.45 -2.48 -15.41
N TYR A 125 5.68 -1.50 -14.91
CA TYR A 125 5.90 -0.86 -13.62
C TYR A 125 4.58 -0.47 -12.95
N GLU A 126 4.64 -0.23 -11.65
CA GLU A 126 3.61 0.46 -10.85
C GLU A 126 4.25 1.67 -10.14
N ILE A 127 3.40 2.59 -9.69
CA ILE A 127 3.84 3.78 -8.97
C ILE A 127 3.54 3.58 -7.49
N VAL A 128 4.54 3.85 -6.64
CA VAL A 128 4.34 4.00 -5.21
C VAL A 128 4.52 5.48 -4.88
N TYR A 129 3.46 6.14 -4.44
CA TYR A 129 3.53 7.51 -3.95
C TYR A 129 4.15 7.49 -2.56
N HIS A 130 5.24 8.22 -2.39
CA HIS A 130 5.86 8.45 -1.10
C HIS A 130 5.44 9.82 -0.58
N LEU A 131 4.71 9.82 0.52
CA LEU A 131 4.17 11.00 1.18
C LEU A 131 4.59 11.01 2.65
N SER A 132 4.46 12.16 3.30
CA SER A 132 4.66 12.27 4.75
C SER A 132 3.78 13.35 5.36
N LYS A 133 3.49 13.25 6.66
CA LYS A 133 2.79 14.31 7.40
C LYS A 133 3.71 15.49 7.70
N GLY A 134 4.97 15.25 8.06
CA GLY A 134 5.97 16.26 8.35
C GLY A 134 7.15 16.25 7.38
N ASN A 135 8.15 17.09 7.66
CA ASN A 135 9.34 17.20 6.81
C ASN A 135 10.51 16.33 7.27
N ASP A 136 10.61 16.06 8.58
CA ASP A 136 11.75 15.35 9.21
C ASP A 136 11.49 13.84 9.23
N ILE A 137 11.42 13.24 8.05
CA ILE A 137 11.19 11.79 7.89
C ILE A 137 12.46 11.01 8.20
N TYR A 138 12.27 9.78 8.67
CA TYR A 138 13.36 8.82 8.84
C TYR A 138 13.56 8.02 7.57
N LEU A 139 14.78 8.02 7.04
CA LEU A 139 15.22 7.11 5.97
C LEU A 139 16.59 6.54 6.36
N ASN A 140 16.71 5.22 6.34
CA ASN A 140 17.95 4.50 6.61
C ASN A 140 18.71 4.26 5.30
N ASP A 141 19.81 4.95 5.10
CA ASP A 141 20.70 4.81 3.95
C ASP A 141 21.76 3.72 4.11
N ASP A 142 21.89 3.14 5.32
CA ASP A 142 22.78 2.02 5.65
C ASP A 142 21.99 0.76 6.03
N CYS A 143 21.01 0.38 5.23
CA CYS A 143 20.12 -0.76 5.51
C CYS A 143 20.53 -2.07 4.80
N GLY A 144 21.72 -2.12 4.20
CA GLY A 144 22.22 -3.28 3.45
C GLY A 144 21.52 -3.49 2.10
N ILE A 145 21.03 -2.44 1.51
CA ILE A 145 20.50 -2.38 0.14
C ILE A 145 21.42 -1.49 -0.69
N ASP A 146 21.81 -1.96 -1.87
CA ASP A 146 22.52 -1.10 -2.83
C ASP A 146 21.60 0.02 -3.28
N ASP A 147 22.05 1.28 -3.15
CA ASP A 147 21.29 2.48 -3.44
C ASP A 147 19.88 2.45 -2.79
N PRO A 148 19.79 2.50 -1.45
CA PRO A 148 18.53 2.35 -0.73
C PRO A 148 17.55 3.48 -1.01
N LEU A 149 18.05 4.68 -1.34
CA LEU A 149 17.26 5.88 -1.62
C LEU A 149 16.90 6.06 -3.10
N SER A 150 17.30 5.12 -3.98
CA SER A 150 16.86 5.10 -5.37
C SER A 150 15.32 5.10 -5.47
N SER A 151 14.79 5.88 -6.39
CA SER A 151 13.36 5.91 -6.70
C SER A 151 12.94 4.91 -7.78
N VAL A 152 13.86 4.08 -8.29
CA VAL A 152 13.55 3.01 -9.24
C VAL A 152 13.89 1.67 -8.61
N TRP A 153 12.87 0.87 -8.32
CA TRP A 153 13.01 -0.40 -7.63
C TRP A 153 12.73 -1.58 -8.56
N TYR A 154 13.70 -2.46 -8.67
CA TYR A 154 13.55 -3.71 -9.43
C TYR A 154 13.11 -4.83 -8.47
N VAL A 155 11.82 -5.04 -8.36
CA VAL A 155 11.25 -6.13 -7.56
C VAL A 155 10.39 -7.00 -8.46
N PRO A 156 10.74 -8.28 -8.66
CA PRO A 156 9.93 -9.18 -9.47
C PRO A 156 8.49 -9.28 -8.93
N HIS A 157 7.52 -9.20 -9.83
CA HIS A 157 6.10 -9.40 -9.50
C HIS A 157 5.80 -10.88 -9.18
N ASN A 158 6.75 -11.76 -9.42
CA ASN A 158 6.60 -13.19 -9.16
C ASN A 158 6.59 -13.44 -7.66
N ILE A 159 5.44 -13.84 -7.15
CA ILE A 159 5.30 -14.37 -5.81
C ILE A 159 6.00 -15.72 -5.78
N THR A 160 6.92 -15.91 -4.85
CA THR A 160 7.67 -17.16 -4.74
C THR A 160 6.74 -18.31 -4.36
N LYS A 161 7.13 -19.57 -4.67
CA LYS A 161 6.39 -20.76 -4.21
C LYS A 161 6.24 -20.78 -2.67
N LYS A 162 7.22 -20.22 -1.95
CA LYS A 162 7.21 -20.12 -0.50
C LYS A 162 6.17 -19.11 0.03
N GLU A 163 6.00 -17.97 -0.67
CA GLU A 163 4.98 -16.98 -0.33
C GLU A 163 3.57 -17.48 -0.62
N GLY A 164 3.41 -18.28 -1.70
CA GLY A 164 2.11 -18.73 -2.19
C GLY A 164 1.25 -17.57 -2.73
N ARG A 165 0.71 -17.72 -3.93
CA ARG A 165 -0.25 -16.73 -4.45
C ARG A 165 -1.65 -17.09 -3.96
N ILE A 166 -2.17 -16.31 -3.03
CA ILE A 166 -3.48 -16.49 -2.41
C ILE A 166 -4.47 -15.37 -2.72
N HIS A 167 -3.97 -14.28 -3.33
CA HIS A 167 -4.78 -13.12 -3.72
C HIS A 167 -4.38 -12.65 -5.14
N PRO A 168 -5.33 -12.24 -6.01
CA PRO A 168 -5.05 -11.84 -7.40
C PRO A 168 -4.04 -10.68 -7.52
N THR A 169 -4.12 -9.71 -6.61
CA THR A 169 -3.29 -8.50 -6.58
C THR A 169 -2.33 -8.48 -5.39
N GLN A 170 -1.86 -9.66 -4.95
CA GLN A 170 -0.94 -9.77 -3.82
C GLN A 170 0.37 -9.01 -4.08
N MET A 171 0.71 -8.10 -3.19
CA MET A 171 1.99 -7.39 -3.20
C MET A 171 3.13 -8.35 -2.84
N PRO A 172 4.29 -8.32 -3.53
CA PRO A 172 5.45 -9.15 -3.17
C PRO A 172 6.03 -8.74 -1.81
N GLU A 173 6.38 -9.72 -0.98
CA GLU A 173 7.00 -9.46 0.33
C GLU A 173 8.28 -8.63 0.21
N LYS A 174 9.09 -8.85 -0.83
CA LYS A 174 10.32 -8.09 -1.09
C LYS A 174 10.10 -6.59 -1.29
N LEU A 175 8.94 -6.18 -1.81
CA LEU A 175 8.60 -4.76 -1.96
C LEU A 175 8.39 -4.13 -0.58
N VAL A 176 7.60 -4.78 0.27
CA VAL A 176 7.34 -4.33 1.64
C VAL A 176 8.62 -4.39 2.49
N GLU A 177 9.42 -5.45 2.34
CA GLU A 177 10.73 -5.57 3.01
C GLU A 177 11.66 -4.40 2.68
N ARG A 178 11.70 -3.96 1.41
CA ARG A 178 12.50 -2.81 1.01
C ARG A 178 12.01 -1.53 1.69
N ILE A 179 10.70 -1.29 1.69
CA ILE A 179 10.11 -0.12 2.36
C ILE A 179 10.47 -0.12 3.84
N LEU A 180 10.23 -1.24 4.55
CA LEU A 180 10.48 -1.33 5.98
C LEU A 180 11.96 -1.19 6.34
N LYS A 181 12.87 -1.75 5.56
CA LYS A 181 14.31 -1.57 5.78
C LYS A 181 14.75 -0.12 5.71
N VAL A 182 14.17 0.65 4.78
CA VAL A 182 14.55 2.04 4.54
C VAL A 182 13.82 3.00 5.45
N ALA A 183 12.54 2.77 5.73
CA ALA A 183 11.66 3.79 6.32
C ALA A 183 11.16 3.45 7.74
N SER A 184 11.54 2.30 8.32
CA SER A 184 11.07 1.93 9.67
C SER A 184 12.20 1.76 10.68
N LYS A 185 11.86 1.88 11.94
CA LYS A 185 12.70 1.60 13.12
C LYS A 185 11.94 0.76 14.14
N LYS A 186 12.68 0.18 15.06
CA LYS A 186 12.13 -0.63 16.15
C LYS A 186 11.06 0.14 16.92
N GLY A 187 9.90 -0.47 17.09
CA GLY A 187 8.76 0.08 17.80
C GLY A 187 7.80 0.90 16.96
N ASP A 188 8.05 1.04 15.66
CA ASP A 188 7.11 1.70 14.75
C ASP A 188 5.83 0.86 14.56
N VAL A 189 4.73 1.57 14.36
CA VAL A 189 3.40 1.02 14.04
C VAL A 189 3.14 1.18 12.55
N VAL A 190 2.89 0.06 11.87
CA VAL A 190 2.57 0.00 10.43
C VAL A 190 1.08 -0.21 10.25
N LEU A 191 0.44 0.59 9.40
CA LEU A 191 -0.97 0.43 8.98
C LEU A 191 -1.07 -0.02 7.53
N ASP A 192 -1.93 -1.01 7.28
CA ASP A 192 -2.42 -1.36 5.95
C ASP A 192 -3.96 -1.44 5.99
N ASN A 193 -4.62 -0.40 5.54
CA ASN A 193 -6.07 -0.29 5.58
C ASN A 193 -6.79 -0.96 4.39
N PHE A 194 -6.03 -1.58 3.47
CA PHE A 194 -6.51 -2.43 2.38
C PHE A 194 -5.73 -3.73 2.36
N MET A 195 -5.69 -4.41 3.51
CA MET A 195 -4.73 -5.46 3.83
C MET A 195 -4.73 -6.64 2.84
N GLY A 196 -5.87 -6.98 2.25
CA GLY A 196 -6.01 -8.09 1.30
C GLY A 196 -5.43 -9.39 1.84
N SER A 197 -4.35 -9.89 1.21
CA SER A 197 -3.66 -11.11 1.62
C SER A 197 -2.78 -10.98 2.87
N GLY A 198 -2.65 -9.79 3.45
CA GLY A 198 -1.87 -9.54 4.66
C GLY A 198 -0.36 -9.49 4.47
N THR A 199 0.14 -9.21 3.26
CA THR A 199 1.60 -9.18 3.00
C THR A 199 2.31 -8.17 3.89
N THR A 200 1.76 -6.96 4.02
CA THR A 200 2.31 -5.91 4.90
C THR A 200 2.42 -6.39 6.34
N GLY A 201 1.36 -7.05 6.86
CA GLY A 201 1.35 -7.60 8.21
C GLY A 201 2.36 -8.72 8.43
N VAL A 202 2.51 -9.63 7.45
CA VAL A 202 3.52 -10.70 7.49
C VAL A 202 4.92 -10.13 7.62
N VAL A 203 5.25 -9.13 6.78
CA VAL A 203 6.59 -8.55 6.77
C VAL A 203 6.82 -7.70 8.02
N SER A 204 5.84 -6.90 8.45
CA SER A 204 5.92 -6.11 9.69
C SER A 204 6.19 -7.01 10.90
N LYS A 205 5.47 -8.13 11.03
CA LYS A 205 5.69 -9.10 12.10
C LYS A 205 7.09 -9.72 12.06
N ARG A 206 7.61 -10.06 10.87
CA ARG A 206 8.99 -10.55 10.73
C ARG A 206 10.02 -9.54 11.21
N PHE A 207 9.76 -8.27 10.97
CA PHE A 207 10.63 -7.16 11.41
C PHE A 207 10.46 -6.81 12.90
N GLY A 208 9.53 -7.44 13.62
CA GLY A 208 9.24 -7.12 15.02
C GLY A 208 8.56 -5.77 15.21
N LEU A 209 7.85 -5.29 14.19
CA LEU A 209 7.07 -4.06 14.22
C LEU A 209 5.64 -4.34 14.68
N ASP A 210 5.00 -3.33 15.24
CA ASP A 210 3.58 -3.35 15.48
C ASP A 210 2.81 -3.15 14.17
N PHE A 211 1.66 -3.81 14.03
CA PHE A 211 0.89 -3.79 12.80
C PHE A 211 -0.61 -3.63 13.07
N VAL A 212 -1.24 -2.78 12.27
CA VAL A 212 -2.70 -2.64 12.18
C VAL A 212 -3.11 -2.96 10.74
N GLY A 213 -3.92 -3.99 10.55
CA GLY A 213 -4.45 -4.37 9.23
C GLY A 213 -5.97 -4.30 9.22
N ILE A 214 -6.55 -3.74 8.16
CA ILE A 214 -7.99 -3.64 7.96
C ILE A 214 -8.36 -4.32 6.63
N GLU A 215 -9.37 -5.18 6.66
CA GLU A 215 -9.88 -5.87 5.49
C GLU A 215 -11.40 -5.97 5.54
N LEU A 216 -12.06 -5.58 4.46
CA LEU A 216 -13.51 -5.60 4.35
C LEU A 216 -14.04 -7.01 4.12
N ASN A 217 -13.40 -7.76 3.23
CA ASN A 217 -13.83 -9.08 2.84
C ASN A 217 -13.47 -10.13 3.90
N GLU A 218 -14.48 -10.85 4.39
CA GLU A 218 -14.33 -11.82 5.48
C GLU A 218 -13.36 -12.96 5.14
N ASP A 219 -13.36 -13.45 3.92
CA ASP A 219 -12.49 -14.56 3.50
C ASP A 219 -11.03 -14.11 3.43
N TYR A 220 -10.78 -12.92 2.86
CA TYR A 220 -9.44 -12.32 2.85
C TYR A 220 -8.96 -11.97 4.26
N TYR A 221 -9.83 -11.44 5.11
CA TYR A 221 -9.54 -11.19 6.51
C TYR A 221 -9.09 -12.47 7.24
N LYS A 222 -9.85 -13.56 7.15
CA LYS A 222 -9.52 -14.85 7.78
C LYS A 222 -8.18 -15.40 7.26
N MET A 223 -7.98 -15.31 5.95
CA MET A 223 -6.75 -15.76 5.29
C MET A 223 -5.54 -14.96 5.74
N ALA A 224 -5.63 -13.63 5.70
CA ALA A 224 -4.56 -12.72 6.12
C ALA A 224 -4.22 -12.92 7.60
N LYS A 225 -5.25 -13.00 8.46
CA LYS A 225 -5.08 -13.24 9.89
C LYS A 225 -4.30 -14.52 10.15
N LYS A 226 -4.71 -15.65 9.54
CA LYS A 226 -4.00 -16.91 9.67
C LYS A 226 -2.55 -16.79 9.21
N ARG A 227 -2.30 -16.18 8.06
CA ARG A 227 -0.95 -16.01 7.49
C ARG A 227 -0.05 -15.17 8.40
N ILE A 228 -0.58 -14.11 9.00
CA ILE A 228 0.16 -13.25 9.92
C ILE A 228 0.39 -14.00 11.26
N ASP A 229 -0.63 -14.69 11.79
CA ASP A 229 -0.50 -15.44 13.04
C ASP A 229 0.57 -16.54 12.93
N ASP A 230 0.62 -17.26 11.81
CA ASP A 230 1.60 -18.32 11.51
C ASP A 230 3.03 -17.79 11.24
N THR A 231 3.22 -16.48 11.11
CA THR A 231 4.52 -15.87 10.80
C THR A 231 5.41 -15.80 12.04
N ILE A 232 6.67 -16.24 11.90
CA ILE A 232 7.69 -16.14 12.95
C ILE A 232 8.36 -14.75 12.87
N THR A 233 8.52 -14.11 14.03
CA THR A 233 9.25 -12.85 14.14
C THR A 233 10.76 -13.07 13.98
N TRP A 234 11.43 -12.21 13.23
CA TRP A 234 12.88 -12.15 13.17
C TRP A 234 13.35 -10.93 13.97
N ASP A 235 14.36 -11.13 14.81
CA ASP A 235 14.95 -9.96 15.51
C ASP A 235 15.96 -9.29 14.56
N LYS A 236 15.45 -8.40 13.69
CA LYS A 236 16.25 -7.72 12.65
C LYS A 236 16.75 -6.32 13.06
N PHE A 237 16.33 -5.83 14.23
CA PHE A 237 16.80 -4.57 14.78
C PHE A 237 17.82 -4.77 15.95
N SER A 238 18.31 -5.99 16.15
CA SER A 238 19.38 -6.31 17.10
C SER A 238 20.75 -6.19 16.46
#